data_1ad7a335ffd9800ac671bf7d3029eb3d
#
_entry.id   1ad7a335ffd9800ac671bf7d3029eb3d
#
_cell.length_a   1.000
_cell.length_b   1.000
_cell.length_c   1.000
_cell.angle_alpha   90.00
_cell.angle_beta   90.00
_cell.angle_gamma   90.00
#
_symmetry.space_group_name_H-M   'P 1'
#
loop_
_entity.id
_entity.type
_entity.pdbx_description
1 polymer ?
#
loop_
_entity_poly.entity_id
_entity_poly.type
_entity_poly.pdbx_seq_one_letter_code
_entity_poly.pdbx_strand_id
1 'polypeptide(L)'
;MPVSPVVCPKEPLSRDLDVSVSISRPITEIATDMTMICFVTPDVEFSAGNGRVQFFSTMKALSAAVPANSAAYWAGNAFFSRDDRPKTLAVGRVFTEPTAAELTGGQVALSGLANVTDGAFDIEVNDALVSVSGLSFDGTPTIAEVAEVLNTALASKGVTVAASGNALRLVTAQAGDGASLGYAAAPSSGTDVSALLGLTSARAASNIPGYTPGDLVSEIGLIQTAARCSGNAVYGWAIDAQYRDTDEQKAVADWAEGQSPAIFGACTNAPNAYDTANTTNIGYYAMNSGYRRTFT
;
A
#
# COMPACT_ATOMS: atom_id res chain seq x y z
N MET A 1 -20.06 23.11 -3.07
CA MET A 1 -19.86 21.93 -3.92
C MET A 1 -20.07 20.70 -3.07
N PRO A 2 -20.88 19.71 -3.47
CA PRO A 2 -21.04 18.50 -2.69
C PRO A 2 -19.71 17.74 -2.68
N VAL A 3 -19.20 17.44 -1.50
CA VAL A 3 -18.01 16.62 -1.30
C VAL A 3 -18.38 15.18 -1.66
N SER A 4 -17.77 14.61 -2.67
CA SER A 4 -17.95 13.20 -2.99
C SER A 4 -17.57 12.35 -1.78
N PRO A 5 -18.37 11.34 -1.42
CA PRO A 5 -18.05 10.45 -0.30
C PRO A 5 -16.75 9.69 -0.60
N VAL A 6 -15.84 9.71 0.35
CA VAL A 6 -14.63 8.88 0.29
C VAL A 6 -15.07 7.42 0.41
N VAL A 7 -14.94 6.67 -0.67
CA VAL A 7 -15.20 5.24 -0.68
C VAL A 7 -13.90 4.53 -0.28
N CYS A 8 -13.86 4.01 0.94
CA CYS A 8 -12.79 3.11 1.35
C CYS A 8 -12.95 1.78 0.62
N PRO A 9 -11.91 1.25 -0.03
CA PRO A 9 -11.97 -0.10 -0.56
C PRO A 9 -12.20 -1.07 0.60
N LYS A 10 -13.40 -1.63 0.67
CA LYS A 10 -13.73 -2.75 1.55
C LYS A 10 -13.53 -4.02 0.76
N GLU A 11 -12.96 -5.01 1.42
CA GLU A 11 -13.00 -6.37 0.90
C GLU A 11 -14.42 -6.75 0.49
N PRO A 12 -14.60 -7.52 -0.58
CA PRO A 12 -15.93 -7.90 -1.04
C PRO A 12 -16.62 -8.71 0.07
N LEU A 13 -17.61 -8.10 0.70
CA LEU A 13 -18.58 -8.84 1.51
C LEU A 13 -19.27 -9.84 0.58
N SER A 14 -19.41 -11.08 1.03
CA SER A 14 -20.02 -12.17 0.28
C SER A 14 -21.29 -11.71 -0.45
N ARG A 15 -21.44 -12.19 -1.67
CA ARG A 15 -22.41 -11.77 -2.70
C ARG A 15 -23.89 -11.92 -2.35
N ASP A 16 -24.25 -12.35 -1.13
CA ASP A 16 -25.61 -12.76 -0.78
C ASP A 16 -26.39 -11.78 0.11
N LEU A 17 -25.86 -10.60 0.38
CA LEU A 17 -26.62 -9.58 1.10
C LEU A 17 -26.40 -8.20 0.47
N ASP A 18 -27.27 -7.87 -0.48
CA ASP A 18 -27.41 -6.50 -0.99
C ASP A 18 -28.21 -5.67 0.01
N VAL A 19 -27.63 -5.39 1.17
CA VAL A 19 -28.15 -4.45 2.14
C VAL A 19 -27.44 -3.12 1.93
N SER A 20 -28.01 -2.28 1.09
CA SER A 20 -27.64 -0.87 1.05
C SER A 20 -28.14 -0.19 2.32
N VAL A 21 -27.41 -0.30 3.41
CA VAL A 21 -27.65 0.53 4.60
C VAL A 21 -27.02 1.90 4.33
N SER A 22 -27.83 2.82 3.80
CA SER A 22 -27.48 4.24 3.81
C SER A 22 -27.63 4.75 5.25
N ILE A 23 -26.56 4.58 6.05
CA ILE A 23 -26.47 5.29 7.32
C ILE A 23 -26.05 6.71 6.99
N SER A 24 -27.01 7.62 6.81
CA SER A 24 -26.76 9.03 6.96
C SER A 24 -26.48 9.31 8.44
N ARG A 25 -25.25 9.08 8.89
CA ARG A 25 -24.81 9.75 10.11
C ARG A 25 -24.87 11.24 9.82
N PRO A 26 -25.52 12.05 10.70
CA PRO A 26 -25.21 13.45 10.70
C PRO A 26 -23.69 13.51 10.77
N ILE A 27 -23.07 14.31 9.92
CA ILE A 27 -21.64 14.63 10.00
C ILE A 27 -21.53 15.40 11.31
N THR A 28 -21.45 14.68 12.42
CA THR A 28 -20.80 15.20 13.61
C THR A 28 -19.44 15.56 13.09
N GLU A 29 -19.12 16.85 13.09
CA GLU A 29 -17.77 17.31 12.84
C GLU A 29 -16.87 16.33 13.56
N ILE A 30 -16.15 15.50 12.81
CA ILE A 30 -15.05 14.74 13.37
C ILE A 30 -14.22 15.85 13.95
N ALA A 31 -14.15 15.92 15.30
CA ALA A 31 -13.21 16.81 15.95
C ALA A 31 -11.86 16.44 15.32
N THR A 32 -11.45 17.25 14.36
CA THR A 32 -10.22 17.01 13.59
C THR A 32 -9.13 17.13 14.63
N ASP A 33 -8.67 15.99 15.11
CA ASP A 33 -7.53 15.92 15.99
C ASP A 33 -6.34 16.42 15.17
N MET A 34 -6.09 17.74 15.24
CA MET A 34 -5.00 18.43 14.54
C MET A 34 -3.63 18.02 15.11
N THR A 35 -3.52 16.81 15.64
CA THR A 35 -2.33 16.34 16.35
C THR A 35 -1.53 15.30 15.56
N MET A 36 -1.89 15.02 14.31
CA MET A 36 -1.20 14.02 13.51
C MET A 36 -0.42 14.65 12.36
N ILE A 37 0.86 14.31 12.28
CA ILE A 37 1.73 14.65 11.15
C ILE A 37 2.02 13.38 10.37
N CYS A 38 2.00 13.46 9.04
CA CYS A 38 2.43 12.41 8.14
C CYS A 38 3.75 12.78 7.49
N PHE A 39 4.73 11.91 7.63
CA PHE A 39 5.96 11.95 6.85
C PHE A 39 5.82 11.04 5.63
N VAL A 40 6.01 11.58 4.44
CA VAL A 40 5.80 10.90 3.17
C VAL A 40 7.13 10.58 2.50
N THR A 41 7.36 9.31 2.19
CA THR A 41 8.63 8.82 1.62
C THR A 41 8.39 7.57 0.76
N PRO A 42 9.19 7.32 -0.29
CA PRO A 42 9.19 6.05 -1.00
C PRO A 42 10.00 4.96 -0.30
N ASP A 43 10.87 5.31 0.68
CA ASP A 43 11.87 4.42 1.27
C ASP A 43 11.32 3.38 2.27
N VAL A 44 9.99 3.26 2.39
CA VAL A 44 9.36 2.33 3.33
C VAL A 44 8.63 1.23 2.60
N GLU A 45 8.84 0.00 3.05
CA GLU A 45 8.03 -1.15 2.67
C GLU A 45 7.23 -1.61 3.87
N PHE A 46 5.93 -1.42 3.82
CA PHE A 46 5.06 -1.99 4.84
C PHE A 46 4.77 -3.45 4.50
N SER A 47 4.90 -4.32 5.49
CA SER A 47 4.83 -5.78 5.32
C SER A 47 3.46 -6.32 4.87
N ALA A 48 2.45 -5.50 4.77
CA ALA A 48 1.13 -5.87 4.30
C ALA A 48 0.84 -5.21 2.95
N GLY A 49 1.35 -5.78 1.87
CA GLY A 49 0.98 -5.43 0.50
C GLY A 49 1.11 -3.95 0.17
N ASN A 50 0.11 -3.39 -0.51
CA ASN A 50 0.07 -1.98 -0.88
C ASN A 50 -0.31 -1.04 0.28
N GLY A 51 0.08 -1.37 1.51
CA GLY A 51 -0.11 -0.49 2.66
C GLY A 51 0.50 0.89 2.40
N ARG A 52 -0.35 1.94 2.44
CA ARG A 52 0.08 3.30 2.12
C ARG A 52 0.42 4.13 3.33
N VAL A 53 -0.06 3.75 4.51
CA VAL A 53 0.19 4.51 5.73
C VAL A 53 0.23 3.60 6.94
N GLN A 54 1.16 3.87 7.84
CA GLN A 54 1.20 3.28 9.19
C GLN A 54 1.33 4.38 10.24
N PHE A 55 0.83 4.06 11.43
CA PHE A 55 0.76 5.01 12.55
C PHE A 55 1.63 4.52 13.71
N PHE A 56 2.47 5.42 14.22
CA PHE A 56 3.43 5.11 15.26
C PHE A 56 3.28 6.08 16.44
N SER A 57 3.21 5.54 17.64
CA SER A 57 3.17 6.32 18.89
C SER A 57 4.52 6.35 19.60
N THR A 58 5.47 5.51 19.19
CA THR A 58 6.80 5.42 19.79
C THR A 58 7.88 5.20 18.75
N MET A 59 9.10 5.69 19.04
CA MET A 59 10.28 5.41 18.18
C MET A 59 10.59 3.93 18.11
N LYS A 60 10.37 3.17 19.18
CA LYS A 60 10.59 1.72 19.19
C LYS A 60 9.69 0.99 18.17
N ALA A 61 8.42 1.36 18.08
CA ALA A 61 7.50 0.78 17.11
C ALA A 61 7.91 1.14 15.67
N LEU A 62 8.29 2.39 15.42
CA LEU A 62 8.76 2.83 14.12
C LEU A 62 10.04 2.10 13.69
N SER A 63 11.05 2.03 14.55
CA SER A 63 12.34 1.39 14.25
C SER A 63 12.24 -0.13 14.00
N ALA A 64 11.16 -0.76 14.45
CA ALA A 64 10.87 -2.16 14.12
C ALA A 64 10.18 -2.35 12.76
N ALA A 65 9.58 -1.28 12.22
CA ALA A 65 8.78 -1.32 10.99
C ALA A 65 9.51 -0.73 9.77
N VAL A 66 10.51 0.12 9.97
CA VAL A 66 11.23 0.76 8.88
C VAL A 66 12.72 0.42 8.91
N PRO A 67 13.42 0.41 7.76
CA PRO A 67 14.85 0.17 7.72
C PRO A 67 15.63 1.18 8.57
N ALA A 68 16.65 0.69 9.27
CA ALA A 68 17.58 1.57 9.97
C ALA A 68 18.25 2.53 8.98
N ASN A 69 18.37 3.79 9.36
CA ASN A 69 18.93 4.88 8.54
C ASN A 69 18.09 5.27 7.30
N SER A 70 16.85 4.79 7.18
CA SER A 70 15.91 5.31 6.16
C SER A 70 15.48 6.76 6.49
N ALA A 71 14.94 7.46 5.49
CA ALA A 71 14.39 8.80 5.68
C ALA A 71 13.27 8.80 6.75
N ALA A 72 12.41 7.78 6.77
CA ALA A 72 11.38 7.60 7.78
C ALA A 72 11.97 7.40 9.20
N TYR A 73 13.07 6.65 9.32
CA TYR A 73 13.76 6.47 10.59
C TYR A 73 14.25 7.81 11.17
N TRP A 74 14.91 8.62 10.33
CA TRP A 74 15.43 9.92 10.76
C TRP A 74 14.32 10.92 11.06
N ALA A 75 13.25 10.95 10.25
CA ALA A 75 12.08 11.77 10.51
C ALA A 75 11.42 11.38 11.84
N GLY A 76 11.28 10.08 12.11
CA GLY A 76 10.76 9.57 13.36
C GLY A 76 11.64 9.93 14.56
N ASN A 77 12.97 9.80 14.42
CA ASN A 77 13.89 10.18 15.46
C ASN A 77 13.78 11.67 15.82
N ALA A 78 13.71 12.54 14.81
CA ALA A 78 13.48 13.96 15.01
C ALA A 78 12.13 14.25 15.67
N PHE A 79 11.06 13.55 15.24
CA PHE A 79 9.73 13.72 15.79
C PHE A 79 9.64 13.25 17.24
N PHE A 80 10.12 12.04 17.54
CA PHE A 80 10.01 11.45 18.89
C PHE A 80 11.00 12.03 19.91
N SER A 81 12.01 12.79 19.48
CA SER A 81 12.94 13.49 20.38
C SER A 81 12.36 14.78 20.97
N ARG A 82 11.20 15.25 20.48
CA ARG A 82 10.55 16.46 21.00
C ARG A 82 9.56 16.12 22.10
N ASP A 83 9.52 16.93 23.15
CA ASP A 83 8.55 16.78 24.26
C ASP A 83 7.17 17.34 23.87
N ASP A 84 7.13 18.41 23.09
CA ASP A 84 5.94 19.15 22.66
C ASP A 84 5.35 18.65 21.33
N ARG A 85 5.56 17.37 21.00
CA ARG A 85 5.13 16.75 19.74
C ARG A 85 3.69 16.23 19.81
N PRO A 86 3.04 16.06 18.66
CA PRO A 86 1.82 15.26 18.55
C PRO A 86 2.03 13.82 19.07
N LYS A 87 0.96 13.16 19.49
CA LYS A 87 1.03 11.78 20.04
C LYS A 87 1.44 10.75 19.02
N THR A 88 1.05 10.94 17.76
CA THR A 88 1.19 9.95 16.70
C THR A 88 1.86 10.55 15.49
N LEU A 89 2.86 9.84 14.96
CA LEU A 89 3.45 10.07 13.66
C LEU A 89 2.83 9.08 12.66
N ALA A 90 2.30 9.58 11.57
CA ALA A 90 1.99 8.77 10.41
C ALA A 90 3.20 8.72 9.48
N VAL A 91 3.48 7.55 8.91
CA VAL A 91 4.44 7.41 7.81
C VAL A 91 3.69 6.95 6.60
N GLY A 92 3.71 7.76 5.54
CA GLY A 92 3.07 7.51 4.27
C GLY A 92 4.07 6.95 3.25
N ARG A 93 3.69 5.88 2.56
CA ARG A 93 4.45 5.30 1.45
C ARG A 93 3.98 5.86 0.14
N VAL A 94 4.91 6.39 -0.64
CA VAL A 94 4.71 6.75 -2.05
C VAL A 94 5.28 5.64 -2.91
N PHE A 95 4.54 5.22 -3.92
CA PHE A 95 5.08 4.35 -4.95
C PHE A 95 5.69 5.21 -6.06
N THR A 96 6.91 4.89 -6.47
CA THR A 96 7.64 5.56 -7.55
C THR A 96 7.71 4.70 -8.80
N GLU A 97 7.49 3.38 -8.64
CA GLU A 97 7.51 2.40 -9.71
C GLU A 97 6.22 1.59 -9.71
N PRO A 98 5.77 1.10 -10.87
CA PRO A 98 4.62 0.21 -10.93
C PRO A 98 4.82 -1.05 -10.09
N THR A 99 3.78 -1.47 -9.36
CA THR A 99 3.80 -2.68 -8.56
C THR A 99 3.11 -3.84 -9.27
N ALA A 100 3.60 -5.05 -9.07
CA ALA A 100 2.97 -6.28 -9.55
C ALA A 100 1.72 -6.61 -8.73
N ALA A 101 0.82 -7.41 -9.31
CA ALA A 101 -0.26 -8.00 -8.54
C ALA A 101 0.27 -9.13 -7.66
N GLU A 102 -0.30 -9.26 -6.47
CA GLU A 102 0.09 -10.24 -5.47
C GLU A 102 -1.12 -10.95 -4.87
N LEU A 103 -1.07 -12.27 -4.86
CA LEU A 103 -2.01 -13.12 -4.12
C LEU A 103 -1.24 -13.85 -3.01
N THR A 104 -1.55 -13.53 -1.75
CA THR A 104 -1.05 -14.27 -0.60
C THR A 104 -2.10 -15.27 -0.17
N GLY A 105 -1.77 -16.55 -0.26
CA GLY A 105 -2.62 -17.64 0.17
C GLY A 105 -2.78 -17.70 1.68
N GLY A 106 -3.73 -18.51 2.13
CA GLY A 106 -3.80 -18.97 3.49
C GLY A 106 -2.92 -20.20 3.73
N GLN A 107 -3.11 -20.83 4.88
CA GLN A 107 -2.35 -22.02 5.23
C GLN A 107 -2.59 -23.16 4.22
N VAL A 108 -1.49 -23.70 3.68
CA VAL A 108 -1.51 -24.87 2.78
C VAL A 108 -1.79 -26.15 3.59
N ALA A 109 -2.72 -26.96 3.09
CA ALA A 109 -3.07 -28.25 3.69
C ALA A 109 -2.17 -29.38 3.14
N LEU A 110 -0.90 -29.41 3.56
CA LEU A 110 0.13 -30.33 3.03
C LEU A 110 -0.28 -31.78 3.09
N SER A 111 -0.95 -32.21 4.16
CA SER A 111 -1.45 -33.60 4.29
C SER A 111 -2.51 -33.94 3.25
N GLY A 112 -3.29 -32.98 2.78
CA GLY A 112 -4.28 -33.18 1.72
C GLY A 112 -3.65 -33.23 0.32
N LEU A 113 -2.45 -32.69 0.16
CA LEU A 113 -1.69 -32.75 -1.09
C LEU A 113 -0.90 -34.05 -1.22
N ALA A 114 -0.69 -34.78 -0.13
CA ALA A 114 0.07 -36.02 -0.13
C ALA A 114 -0.49 -37.01 -1.15
N ASN A 115 0.38 -37.45 -2.07
CA ASN A 115 0.06 -38.41 -3.15
C ASN A 115 -0.99 -37.93 -4.19
N VAL A 116 -1.25 -36.63 -4.30
CA VAL A 116 -2.02 -36.09 -5.44
C VAL A 116 -1.13 -36.15 -6.69
N THR A 117 -1.57 -36.88 -7.71
CA THR A 117 -0.81 -37.09 -8.96
C THR A 117 -1.43 -36.39 -10.17
N ASP A 118 -2.66 -35.88 -10.05
CA ASP A 118 -3.39 -35.16 -11.11
C ASP A 118 -4.11 -33.96 -10.51
N GLY A 119 -3.34 -33.15 -9.78
CA GLY A 119 -3.83 -31.91 -9.19
C GLY A 119 -4.09 -30.85 -10.24
N ALA A 120 -5.17 -30.10 -10.08
CA ALA A 120 -5.54 -29.03 -11.00
C ALA A 120 -6.27 -27.90 -10.28
N PHE A 121 -6.21 -26.70 -10.86
CA PHE A 121 -7.02 -25.53 -10.48
C PHE A 121 -7.05 -24.51 -11.61
N ASP A 122 -8.04 -23.62 -11.59
CA ASP A 122 -8.13 -22.48 -12.49
C ASP A 122 -7.81 -21.20 -11.71
N ILE A 123 -7.13 -20.25 -12.36
CA ILE A 123 -6.80 -18.94 -11.79
C ILE A 123 -6.81 -17.89 -12.90
N GLU A 124 -7.32 -16.69 -12.61
CA GLU A 124 -7.19 -15.56 -13.53
C GLU A 124 -5.83 -14.88 -13.34
N VAL A 125 -5.13 -14.62 -14.44
CA VAL A 125 -3.86 -13.90 -14.49
C VAL A 125 -3.98 -12.79 -15.53
N ASN A 126 -3.91 -11.54 -15.14
CA ASN A 126 -4.06 -10.38 -16.01
C ASN A 126 -5.33 -10.48 -16.88
N ASP A 127 -6.47 -10.74 -16.21
CA ASP A 127 -7.79 -10.90 -16.78
C ASP A 127 -7.94 -12.11 -17.77
N ALA A 128 -6.95 -12.98 -17.82
CA ALA A 128 -6.99 -14.20 -18.63
C ALA A 128 -7.13 -15.44 -17.73
N LEU A 129 -8.09 -16.31 -18.03
CA LEU A 129 -8.23 -17.58 -17.33
C LEU A 129 -7.07 -18.52 -17.68
N VAL A 130 -6.38 -18.99 -16.66
CA VAL A 130 -5.28 -19.94 -16.72
C VAL A 130 -5.70 -21.23 -16.03
N SER A 131 -5.81 -22.32 -16.77
CA SER A 131 -6.03 -23.65 -16.21
C SER A 131 -4.69 -24.33 -15.96
N VAL A 132 -4.44 -24.71 -14.73
CA VAL A 132 -3.27 -25.46 -14.29
C VAL A 132 -3.68 -26.89 -14.05
N SER A 133 -2.98 -27.87 -14.62
CA SER A 133 -3.31 -29.29 -14.50
C SER A 133 -2.05 -30.15 -14.43
N GLY A 134 -2.20 -31.43 -14.06
CA GLY A 134 -1.10 -32.36 -13.98
C GLY A 134 -0.11 -32.07 -12.85
N LEU A 135 -0.56 -31.40 -11.79
CA LEU A 135 0.26 -31.17 -10.61
C LEU A 135 0.43 -32.49 -9.83
N SER A 136 1.67 -32.82 -9.56
CA SER A 136 2.03 -34.04 -8.81
C SER A 136 2.81 -33.67 -7.56
N PHE A 137 2.39 -34.23 -6.44
CA PHE A 137 3.03 -34.06 -5.14
C PHE A 137 3.37 -35.44 -4.58
N ASP A 138 4.66 -35.75 -4.48
CA ASP A 138 5.13 -37.03 -3.94
C ASP A 138 5.13 -37.01 -2.40
N GLY A 139 4.64 -38.10 -1.82
CA GLY A 139 4.65 -38.30 -0.37
C GLY A 139 3.93 -37.18 0.38
N THR A 140 4.56 -36.67 1.42
CA THR A 140 4.09 -35.49 2.16
C THR A 140 4.99 -34.30 1.79
N PRO A 141 4.60 -33.45 0.83
CA PRO A 141 5.46 -32.38 0.36
C PRO A 141 5.69 -31.33 1.44
N THR A 142 6.82 -30.64 1.36
CA THR A 142 7.07 -29.40 2.10
C THR A 142 6.44 -28.22 1.35
N ILE A 143 6.24 -27.10 2.05
CA ILE A 143 5.70 -25.87 1.41
C ILE A 143 6.62 -25.35 0.29
N ALA A 144 7.95 -25.54 0.43
CA ALA A 144 8.92 -25.14 -0.58
C ALA A 144 8.79 -25.99 -1.85
N GLU A 145 8.62 -27.30 -1.73
CA GLU A 145 8.39 -28.22 -2.86
C GLU A 145 7.06 -27.90 -3.56
N VAL A 146 5.99 -27.60 -2.80
CA VAL A 146 4.72 -27.15 -3.37
C VAL A 146 4.90 -25.86 -4.16
N ALA A 147 5.65 -24.90 -3.61
CA ALA A 147 5.93 -23.64 -4.31
C ALA A 147 6.74 -23.86 -5.59
N GLU A 148 7.69 -24.78 -5.61
CA GLU A 148 8.51 -25.10 -6.79
C GLU A 148 7.68 -25.74 -7.91
N VAL A 149 6.80 -26.72 -7.56
CA VAL A 149 5.88 -27.33 -8.52
C VAL A 149 4.98 -26.28 -9.16
N LEU A 150 4.38 -25.41 -8.35
CA LEU A 150 3.52 -24.34 -8.83
C LEU A 150 4.28 -23.29 -9.65
N ASN A 151 5.48 -22.93 -9.20
CA ASN A 151 6.32 -21.98 -9.94
C ASN A 151 6.67 -22.50 -11.31
N THR A 152 6.98 -23.80 -11.44
CA THR A 152 7.23 -24.45 -12.72
C THR A 152 5.97 -24.41 -13.63
N ALA A 153 4.80 -24.67 -13.08
CA ALA A 153 3.55 -24.69 -13.83
C ALA A 153 3.10 -23.29 -14.28
N LEU A 154 3.36 -22.26 -13.47
CA LEU A 154 2.89 -20.90 -13.70
C LEU A 154 3.94 -19.96 -14.32
N ALA A 155 5.22 -20.34 -14.37
CA ALA A 155 6.28 -19.49 -14.91
C ALA A 155 5.99 -19.02 -16.36
N SER A 156 5.51 -19.92 -17.22
CA SER A 156 5.14 -19.58 -18.60
C SER A 156 3.91 -18.66 -18.72
N LYS A 157 3.19 -18.47 -17.63
CA LYS A 157 2.03 -17.58 -17.50
C LYS A 157 2.39 -16.24 -16.87
N GLY A 158 3.68 -16.02 -16.61
CA GLY A 158 4.16 -14.78 -16.01
C GLY A 158 3.81 -14.64 -14.53
N VAL A 159 3.74 -15.75 -13.78
CA VAL A 159 3.52 -15.74 -12.34
C VAL A 159 4.68 -16.47 -11.66
N THR A 160 5.23 -15.83 -10.64
CA THR A 160 6.24 -16.40 -9.74
C THR A 160 5.57 -16.83 -8.45
N VAL A 161 5.92 -18.03 -7.96
CA VAL A 161 5.38 -18.58 -6.73
C VAL A 161 6.52 -18.79 -5.73
N ALA A 162 6.31 -18.33 -4.50
CA ALA A 162 7.26 -18.49 -3.41
C ALA A 162 6.56 -18.97 -2.13
N ALA A 163 7.28 -19.69 -1.30
CA ALA A 163 6.84 -20.04 0.04
C ALA A 163 6.92 -18.82 0.97
N SER A 164 5.88 -18.56 1.75
CA SER A 164 5.80 -17.49 2.75
C SER A 164 5.27 -18.05 4.06
N GLY A 165 6.17 -18.50 4.93
CA GLY A 165 5.78 -19.25 6.13
C GLY A 165 5.05 -20.55 5.77
N ASN A 166 3.79 -20.68 6.19
CA ASN A 166 2.92 -21.83 5.87
C ASN A 166 1.97 -21.55 4.69
N ALA A 167 2.17 -20.47 3.96
CA ALA A 167 1.35 -20.03 2.85
C ALA A 167 2.18 -19.92 1.56
N LEU A 168 1.49 -19.74 0.45
CA LEU A 168 2.08 -19.44 -0.86
C LEU A 168 1.86 -17.96 -1.19
N ARG A 169 2.86 -17.36 -1.82
CA ARG A 169 2.81 -16.01 -2.35
C ARG A 169 3.00 -16.07 -3.86
N LEU A 170 2.01 -15.62 -4.61
CA LEU A 170 2.02 -15.53 -6.06
C LEU A 170 2.19 -14.07 -6.46
N VAL A 171 3.07 -13.81 -7.42
CA VAL A 171 3.37 -12.45 -7.91
C VAL A 171 3.41 -12.47 -9.44
N THR A 172 2.73 -11.51 -10.09
CA THR A 172 2.78 -11.38 -11.55
C THR A 172 4.12 -10.80 -12.01
N ALA A 173 4.59 -11.22 -13.17
CA ALA A 173 5.73 -10.58 -13.83
C ALA A 173 5.36 -9.20 -14.42
N GLN A 174 4.10 -9.02 -14.80
CA GLN A 174 3.55 -7.74 -15.21
C GLN A 174 3.33 -6.87 -13.98
N ALA A 175 3.61 -5.57 -14.10
CA ALA A 175 3.35 -4.56 -13.09
C ALA A 175 2.42 -3.47 -13.65
N GLY A 176 1.85 -2.66 -12.76
CA GLY A 176 0.93 -1.59 -13.10
C GLY A 176 -0.55 -2.02 -13.09
N ASP A 177 -1.43 -1.11 -13.46
CA ASP A 177 -2.89 -1.28 -13.35
C ASP A 177 -3.46 -2.44 -14.19
N GLY A 178 -2.70 -2.93 -15.17
CA GLY A 178 -3.07 -4.11 -15.95
C GLY A 178 -2.64 -5.44 -15.32
N ALA A 179 -1.96 -5.41 -14.18
CA ALA A 179 -1.57 -6.62 -13.48
C ALA A 179 -2.66 -7.04 -12.48
N SER A 180 -3.17 -8.25 -12.65
CA SER A 180 -4.20 -8.81 -11.78
C SER A 180 -3.97 -10.30 -11.51
N LEU A 181 -4.36 -10.76 -10.32
CA LEU A 181 -4.46 -12.16 -9.96
C LEU A 181 -5.84 -12.43 -9.38
N GLY A 182 -6.55 -13.41 -9.94
CA GLY A 182 -7.79 -13.90 -9.33
C GLY A 182 -7.52 -14.88 -8.21
N TYR A 183 -8.58 -15.26 -7.51
CA TYR A 183 -8.52 -16.40 -6.58
C TYR A 183 -8.57 -17.71 -7.37
N ALA A 184 -7.89 -18.73 -6.84
CA ALA A 184 -8.00 -20.06 -7.43
C ALA A 184 -9.43 -20.61 -7.30
N ALA A 185 -9.89 -21.23 -8.36
CA ALA A 185 -11.19 -21.87 -8.46
C ALA A 185 -11.04 -23.36 -8.83
N ALA A 186 -12.11 -24.11 -8.67
CA ALA A 186 -12.16 -25.52 -9.06
C ALA A 186 -11.95 -25.66 -10.58
N PRO A 187 -11.11 -26.61 -11.02
CA PRO A 187 -10.84 -26.83 -12.43
C PRO A 187 -11.99 -27.56 -13.12
N SER A 188 -12.02 -27.50 -14.44
CA SER A 188 -12.98 -28.28 -15.23
C SER A 188 -12.68 -29.79 -15.27
N SER A 189 -11.42 -30.18 -14.97
CA SER A 189 -10.96 -31.58 -14.95
C SER A 189 -9.74 -31.73 -14.03
N GLY A 190 -9.48 -32.95 -13.55
CA GLY A 190 -8.44 -33.24 -12.58
C GLY A 190 -8.89 -33.11 -11.13
N THR A 191 -7.98 -33.37 -10.22
CA THR A 191 -8.25 -33.28 -8.77
C THR A 191 -8.14 -31.82 -8.32
N ASP A 192 -9.22 -31.24 -7.84
CA ASP A 192 -9.21 -29.86 -7.34
C ASP A 192 -8.30 -29.72 -6.11
N VAL A 193 -7.24 -28.93 -6.27
CA VAL A 193 -6.29 -28.59 -5.19
C VAL A 193 -6.37 -27.14 -4.75
N SER A 194 -7.25 -26.33 -5.31
CA SER A 194 -7.36 -24.88 -5.08
C SER A 194 -7.50 -24.55 -3.58
N ALA A 195 -8.40 -25.25 -2.89
CA ALA A 195 -8.61 -25.08 -1.44
C ALA A 195 -7.46 -25.63 -0.60
N LEU A 196 -6.80 -26.73 -1.05
CA LEU A 196 -5.65 -27.32 -0.36
C LEU A 196 -4.43 -26.40 -0.41
N LEU A 197 -4.26 -25.68 -1.50
CA LEU A 197 -3.20 -24.66 -1.68
C LEU A 197 -3.47 -23.36 -0.91
N GLY A 198 -4.67 -23.20 -0.33
CA GLY A 198 -5.04 -21.99 0.39
C GLY A 198 -5.30 -20.76 -0.50
N LEU A 199 -5.49 -20.95 -1.82
CA LEU A 199 -5.56 -19.84 -2.80
C LEU A 199 -7.00 -19.41 -3.15
N THR A 200 -8.02 -20.05 -2.58
CA THR A 200 -9.43 -19.67 -2.81
C THR A 200 -9.81 -18.39 -2.06
N SER A 201 -10.84 -17.69 -2.49
CA SER A 201 -11.34 -16.47 -1.84
C SER A 201 -11.71 -16.66 -0.36
N ALA A 202 -12.09 -17.89 0.03
CA ALA A 202 -12.42 -18.22 1.41
C ALA A 202 -11.18 -18.48 2.29
N ARG A 203 -10.01 -18.68 1.71
CA ARG A 203 -8.78 -19.09 2.42
C ARG A 203 -7.60 -18.14 2.23
N ALA A 204 -7.53 -17.42 1.11
CA ALA A 204 -6.46 -16.48 0.83
C ALA A 204 -6.42 -15.36 1.87
N ALA A 205 -5.22 -14.97 2.28
CA ALA A 205 -5.01 -13.90 3.25
C ALA A 205 -5.16 -12.52 2.62
N SER A 206 -4.71 -12.33 1.37
CA SER A 206 -4.86 -11.08 0.64
C SER A 206 -4.76 -11.30 -0.86
N ASN A 207 -5.45 -10.43 -1.61
CA ASN A 207 -5.30 -10.30 -3.06
C ASN A 207 -5.17 -8.81 -3.37
N ILE A 208 -4.04 -8.43 -3.94
CA ILE A 208 -3.64 -7.05 -4.18
C ILE A 208 -3.41 -6.90 -5.68
N PRO A 209 -4.19 -6.07 -6.37
CA PRO A 209 -3.94 -5.79 -7.79
C PRO A 209 -2.64 -5.02 -7.97
N GLY A 210 -2.07 -5.08 -9.16
CA GLY A 210 -0.99 -4.20 -9.56
C GLY A 210 -1.43 -2.73 -9.54
N TYR A 211 -0.47 -1.84 -9.46
CA TYR A 211 -0.74 -0.42 -9.36
C TYR A 211 0.31 0.37 -10.14
N THR A 212 -0.14 1.38 -10.88
CA THR A 212 0.72 2.36 -11.55
C THR A 212 0.70 3.66 -10.76
N PRO A 213 1.84 4.10 -10.21
CA PRO A 213 1.88 5.33 -9.42
C PRO A 213 1.57 6.57 -10.27
N GLY A 214 0.86 7.50 -9.67
CA GLY A 214 0.65 8.84 -10.19
C GLY A 214 1.76 9.81 -9.82
N ASP A 215 1.47 11.09 -9.92
CA ASP A 215 2.35 12.13 -9.38
C ASP A 215 2.32 12.13 -7.84
N LEU A 216 3.27 12.84 -7.21
CA LEU A 216 3.41 12.90 -5.75
C LEU A 216 2.13 13.39 -5.06
N VAL A 217 1.42 14.34 -5.65
CA VAL A 217 0.17 14.89 -5.11
C VAL A 217 -0.94 13.83 -5.11
N SER A 218 -1.06 13.09 -6.20
CA SER A 218 -1.99 11.96 -6.31
C SER A 218 -1.69 10.88 -5.25
N GLU A 219 -0.42 10.53 -5.08
CA GLU A 219 0.02 9.57 -4.06
C GLU A 219 -0.31 10.06 -2.63
N ILE A 220 -0.07 11.34 -2.32
CA ILE A 220 -0.44 11.94 -1.03
C ILE A 220 -1.96 11.89 -0.83
N GLY A 221 -2.76 12.11 -1.87
CA GLY A 221 -4.21 11.99 -1.85
C GLY A 221 -4.67 10.57 -1.46
N LEU A 222 -4.00 9.55 -1.99
CA LEU A 222 -4.26 8.14 -1.64
C LEU A 222 -3.83 7.81 -0.21
N ILE A 223 -2.70 8.34 0.27
CA ILE A 223 -2.26 8.22 1.67
C ILE A 223 -3.29 8.87 2.60
N GLN A 224 -3.77 10.07 2.27
CA GLN A 224 -4.81 10.77 3.03
C GLN A 224 -6.11 9.96 3.10
N THR A 225 -6.50 9.36 1.97
CA THR A 225 -7.68 8.49 1.89
C THR A 225 -7.51 7.25 2.78
N ALA A 226 -6.36 6.58 2.70
CA ALA A 226 -6.05 5.42 3.53
C ALA A 226 -6.04 5.75 5.03
N ALA A 227 -5.51 6.91 5.41
CA ALA A 227 -5.53 7.38 6.79
C ALA A 227 -6.97 7.61 7.28
N ARG A 228 -7.81 8.28 6.49
CA ARG A 228 -9.23 8.49 6.81
C ARG A 228 -10.01 7.18 6.93
N CYS A 229 -9.76 6.21 6.05
CA CYS A 229 -10.36 4.88 6.13
C CYS A 229 -9.97 4.14 7.42
N SER A 230 -8.81 4.42 7.97
CA SER A 230 -8.34 3.91 9.27
C SER A 230 -8.87 4.72 10.47
N GLY A 231 -9.76 5.69 10.25
CA GLY A 231 -10.31 6.55 11.29
C GLY A 231 -9.37 7.65 11.77
N ASN A 232 -8.29 7.93 11.04
CA ASN A 232 -7.29 8.93 11.39
C ASN A 232 -7.36 10.12 10.43
N ALA A 233 -7.17 11.34 10.97
CA ALA A 233 -7.07 12.56 10.19
C ALA A 233 -5.63 13.11 10.27
N VAL A 234 -4.98 13.21 9.13
CA VAL A 234 -3.67 13.84 9.02
C VAL A 234 -3.87 15.34 8.81
N TYR A 235 -3.24 16.12 9.66
CA TYR A 235 -3.26 17.59 9.58
C TYR A 235 -1.96 18.15 9.01
N GLY A 236 -0.82 17.66 9.48
CA GLY A 236 0.50 18.11 9.05
C GLY A 236 1.12 17.15 8.04
N TRP A 237 1.77 17.69 7.02
CA TRP A 237 2.44 16.94 5.98
C TRP A 237 3.90 17.36 5.89
N ALA A 238 4.79 16.39 5.79
CA ALA A 238 6.19 16.56 5.48
C ALA A 238 6.60 15.49 4.46
N ILE A 239 7.47 15.86 3.53
CA ILE A 239 7.92 14.97 2.46
C ILE A 239 9.40 14.69 2.58
N ASP A 240 9.83 13.60 1.96
CA ASP A 240 11.22 13.19 1.90
C ASP A 240 12.12 14.24 1.27
N ALA A 241 13.37 14.27 1.74
CA ALA A 241 14.39 15.21 1.29
C ALA A 241 14.71 15.11 -0.21
N GLN A 242 14.45 13.99 -0.86
CA GLN A 242 14.63 13.82 -2.31
C GLN A 242 13.73 14.74 -3.13
N TYR A 243 12.59 15.15 -2.59
CA TYR A 243 11.67 16.10 -3.24
C TYR A 243 11.99 17.59 -2.93
N ARG A 244 13.08 17.83 -2.20
CA ARG A 244 13.46 19.17 -1.77
C ARG A 244 13.85 20.04 -2.96
N ASP A 245 13.32 21.25 -2.99
CA ASP A 245 13.55 22.25 -4.04
C ASP A 245 13.14 21.80 -5.46
N THR A 246 12.24 20.80 -5.56
CA THR A 246 11.70 20.30 -6.83
C THR A 246 10.34 20.92 -7.16
N ASP A 247 9.87 20.69 -8.37
CA ASP A 247 8.53 21.10 -8.77
C ASP A 247 7.44 20.26 -8.08
N GLU A 248 7.76 19.02 -7.71
CA GLU A 248 6.87 18.17 -6.89
C GLU A 248 6.65 18.78 -5.50
N GLN A 249 7.69 19.34 -4.87
CA GLN A 249 7.52 20.04 -3.60
C GLN A 249 6.60 21.24 -3.72
N LYS A 250 6.71 22.01 -4.79
CA LYS A 250 5.81 23.14 -5.07
C LYS A 250 4.38 22.68 -5.30
N ALA A 251 4.18 21.59 -6.05
CA ALA A 251 2.86 21.00 -6.29
C ALA A 251 2.21 20.53 -4.98
N VAL A 252 3.00 19.98 -4.04
CA VAL A 252 2.49 19.61 -2.70
C VAL A 252 2.10 20.86 -1.89
N ALA A 253 2.85 21.96 -2.00
CA ALA A 253 2.50 23.22 -1.37
C ALA A 253 1.17 23.77 -1.94
N ASP A 254 1.00 23.78 -3.26
CA ASP A 254 -0.24 24.17 -3.93
C ASP A 254 -1.43 23.32 -3.46
N TRP A 255 -1.22 22.00 -3.39
CA TRP A 255 -2.22 21.08 -2.91
C TRP A 255 -2.62 21.37 -1.46
N ALA A 256 -1.64 21.59 -0.57
CA ALA A 256 -1.89 21.87 0.84
C ALA A 256 -2.69 23.15 1.06
N GLU A 257 -2.45 24.19 0.26
CA GLU A 257 -3.23 25.44 0.30
C GLU A 257 -4.69 25.21 -0.12
N GLY A 258 -4.95 24.28 -1.02
CA GLY A 258 -6.30 23.87 -1.45
C GLY A 258 -7.03 22.97 -0.45
N GLN A 259 -6.32 22.33 0.48
CA GLN A 259 -6.90 21.41 1.47
C GLN A 259 -7.27 22.14 2.77
N SER A 260 -8.37 21.75 3.38
CA SER A 260 -8.75 22.27 4.70
C SER A 260 -9.23 21.13 5.59
N PRO A 261 -8.69 20.96 6.79
CA PRO A 261 -7.47 21.55 7.32
C PRO A 261 -6.22 20.77 6.89
N ALA A 262 -5.21 21.44 6.37
CA ALA A 262 -3.89 20.85 6.14
C ALA A 262 -2.81 21.91 6.30
N ILE A 263 -1.64 21.52 6.75
CA ILE A 263 -0.41 22.32 6.74
C ILE A 263 0.71 21.52 6.10
N PHE A 264 1.62 22.17 5.43
CA PHE A 264 2.77 21.55 4.81
C PHE A 264 4.07 22.15 5.34
N GLY A 265 4.92 21.31 5.92
CA GLY A 265 6.29 21.64 6.29
C GLY A 265 7.22 21.41 5.11
N ALA A 266 7.58 22.46 4.42
CA ALA A 266 8.56 22.41 3.35
C ALA A 266 9.97 22.64 3.91
N CYS A 267 10.99 22.15 3.20
CA CYS A 267 12.38 22.44 3.53
C CYS A 267 13.18 22.67 2.28
N THR A 268 14.19 23.52 2.39
CA THR A 268 15.12 23.83 1.31
C THR A 268 16.56 23.63 1.76
N ASN A 269 17.42 23.23 0.85
CA ASN A 269 18.88 23.23 1.03
C ASN A 269 19.58 24.13 0.00
N ALA A 270 18.82 24.98 -0.71
CA ALA A 270 19.37 25.90 -1.66
C ALA A 270 20.43 26.78 -0.97
N PRO A 271 21.64 26.90 -1.51
CA PRO A 271 22.74 27.65 -0.87
C PRO A 271 22.40 29.10 -0.54
N ASN A 272 21.48 29.68 -1.32
CA ASN A 272 21.06 31.06 -1.21
C ASN A 272 19.57 31.16 -0.80
N ALA A 273 19.09 30.24 0.05
CA ALA A 273 17.69 30.22 0.48
C ALA A 273 17.25 31.52 1.16
N TYR A 274 18.19 32.22 1.83
CA TYR A 274 17.96 33.51 2.50
C TYR A 274 18.19 34.71 1.61
N ASP A 275 18.64 34.51 0.38
CA ASP A 275 18.84 35.62 -0.57
C ASP A 275 17.50 35.97 -1.21
N THR A 276 17.06 37.19 -1.01
CA THR A 276 15.81 37.74 -1.60
C THR A 276 15.84 37.76 -3.12
N ALA A 277 17.01 37.69 -3.74
CA ALA A 277 17.18 37.60 -5.19
C ALA A 277 16.99 36.12 -5.69
N ASN A 278 17.01 35.12 -4.81
CA ASN A 278 16.78 33.75 -5.20
C ASN A 278 15.28 33.46 -5.31
N THR A 279 14.78 33.42 -6.53
CA THR A 279 13.35 33.21 -6.85
C THR A 279 12.99 31.74 -7.08
N THR A 280 13.93 30.80 -6.92
CA THR A 280 13.72 29.38 -7.29
C THR A 280 13.39 28.48 -6.10
N ASN A 281 13.72 28.91 -4.87
CA ASN A 281 13.47 28.10 -3.69
C ASN A 281 12.00 28.10 -3.27
N ILE A 282 11.62 27.09 -2.49
CA ILE A 282 10.23 26.89 -2.02
C ILE A 282 9.76 28.04 -1.12
N GLY A 283 10.64 28.66 -0.33
CA GLY A 283 10.28 29.79 0.53
C GLY A 283 9.84 31.00 -0.25
N TYR A 284 10.60 31.37 -1.28
CA TYR A 284 10.21 32.45 -2.20
C TYR A 284 8.90 32.13 -2.92
N TYR A 285 8.76 30.89 -3.41
CA TYR A 285 7.55 30.43 -4.10
C TYR A 285 6.31 30.59 -3.21
N ALA A 286 6.36 30.08 -1.98
CA ALA A 286 5.26 30.16 -1.03
C ALA A 286 4.91 31.62 -0.66
N MET A 287 5.93 32.45 -0.43
CA MET A 287 5.75 33.86 -0.11
C MET A 287 5.11 34.64 -1.27
N ASN A 288 5.62 34.44 -2.49
CA ASN A 288 5.13 35.14 -3.69
C ASN A 288 3.72 34.68 -4.07
N SER A 289 3.37 33.42 -3.80
CA SER A 289 2.03 32.87 -4.01
C SER A 289 1.04 33.23 -2.89
N GLY A 290 1.51 33.87 -1.82
CA GLY A 290 0.67 34.28 -0.70
C GLY A 290 0.16 33.11 0.14
N TYR A 291 0.91 32.01 0.22
CA TYR A 291 0.54 30.80 0.95
C TYR A 291 0.49 31.04 2.47
N ARG A 292 -0.44 30.37 3.13
CA ARG A 292 -0.70 30.49 4.57
C ARG A 292 -0.57 29.17 5.32
N ARG A 293 -0.47 28.08 4.60
CA ARG A 293 -0.42 26.71 5.14
C ARG A 293 0.90 26.00 4.86
N THR A 294 1.77 26.62 4.10
CA THR A 294 3.11 26.15 3.80
C THR A 294 4.13 26.90 4.66
N PHE A 295 4.93 26.16 5.43
CA PHE A 295 5.98 26.68 6.29
C PHE A 295 7.34 26.18 5.80
N THR A 296 8.35 27.06 5.76
CA THR A 296 9.72 26.75 5.32
C THR A 296 10.71 27.02 6.43
#